data_0b99500eb188d4cec5e8d90aa03cbe57
#
_entry.id   0b99500eb188d4cec5e8d90aa03cbe57
#
_cell.length_a   1.000
_cell.length_b   1.000
_cell.length_c   1.000
_cell.angle_alpha   90.00
_cell.angle_beta   90.00
_cell.angle_gamma   90.00
#
_symmetry.space_group_name_H-M   'P 1'
#
loop_
_entity.id
_entity.type
_entity.pdbx_description
1 polymer ?
#
loop_
_entity_poly.entity_id
_entity_poly.type
_entity_poly.pdbx_seq_one_letter_code
_entity_poly.pdbx_strand_id
1 'polypeptide(L)'
;RAEIRGLKRYDYLEIPENAIREALVNAYVHRDYSNFGRNIKVAVYDDLVNIVSPGGLPNGLTEADLLQGRSEIRNRVLARVFRELGYIEHWGSGLQRIKQICEAENLATPEFSEKGDFFDVKLYRPVIEPVSDAVGGTMGGTIKELGGIVSGTIESHALTERQIQILALIQKQPKISYRQMIEQLGIHKSAIQKHLESLKDAGW
;
A
#
# COMPACT_ATOMS: atom_id res chain seq x y z
N ARG A 1 -10.49 1.42 -11.67
CA ARG A 1 -10.80 2.66 -12.41
C ARG A 1 -11.58 2.33 -13.66
N ALA A 2 -12.62 3.09 -13.97
CA ALA A 2 -13.39 2.93 -15.19
C ALA A 2 -13.25 4.18 -16.08
N GLU A 3 -13.13 3.96 -17.38
CA GLU A 3 -13.11 5.04 -18.38
C GLU A 3 -14.21 4.75 -19.42
N ILE A 4 -14.99 5.78 -19.77
CA ILE A 4 -16.01 5.67 -20.80
C ILE A 4 -15.48 6.33 -22.07
N ARG A 5 -15.32 5.56 -23.14
CA ARG A 5 -14.96 6.04 -24.47
C ARG A 5 -16.11 5.78 -25.43
N GLY A 6 -16.86 6.84 -25.75
CA GLY A 6 -18.10 6.74 -26.51
C GLY A 6 -19.16 5.94 -25.74
N LEU A 7 -19.65 4.84 -26.31
CA LEU A 7 -20.65 3.95 -25.70
C LEU A 7 -20.03 2.75 -24.94
N LYS A 8 -18.70 2.66 -24.91
CA LYS A 8 -17.99 1.53 -24.28
C LYS A 8 -17.35 1.97 -22.97
N ARG A 9 -17.54 1.14 -21.94
CA ARG A 9 -16.85 1.24 -20.65
C ARG A 9 -15.62 0.33 -20.68
N TYR A 10 -14.48 0.88 -20.25
CA TYR A 10 -13.22 0.16 -20.05
C TYR A 10 -12.89 0.19 -18.55
N ASP A 11 -12.77 -0.98 -17.97
CA ASP A 11 -12.38 -1.12 -16.56
C ASP A 11 -10.87 -1.41 -16.49
N TYR A 12 -10.12 -0.58 -15.80
CA TYR A 12 -8.69 -0.73 -15.59
C TYR A 12 -8.44 -1.07 -14.14
N LEU A 13 -7.60 -2.06 -13.91
CA LEU A 13 -7.08 -2.31 -12.57
C LEU A 13 -6.16 -1.17 -12.16
N GLU A 14 -6.26 -0.75 -10.90
CA GLU A 14 -5.41 0.31 -10.35
C GLU A 14 -4.01 -0.20 -10.07
N ILE A 15 -3.88 -1.48 -9.72
CA ILE A 15 -2.60 -2.18 -9.62
C ILE A 15 -2.55 -3.19 -10.76
N PRO A 16 -1.45 -3.26 -11.52
CA PRO A 16 -1.32 -4.18 -12.65
C PRO A 16 -1.56 -5.63 -12.23
N GLU A 17 -2.36 -6.35 -13.01
CA GLU A 17 -2.69 -7.76 -12.74
C GLU A 17 -1.44 -8.63 -12.60
N ASN A 18 -0.43 -8.39 -13.42
CA ASN A 18 0.82 -9.14 -13.39
C ASN A 18 1.58 -8.94 -12.07
N ALA A 19 1.55 -7.74 -11.46
CA ALA A 19 2.17 -7.49 -10.18
C ALA A 19 1.44 -8.23 -9.04
N ILE A 20 0.11 -8.20 -9.04
CA ILE A 20 -0.70 -8.94 -8.06
C ILE A 20 -0.49 -10.45 -8.21
N ARG A 21 -0.51 -10.95 -9.45
CA ARG A 21 -0.29 -12.37 -9.76
C ARG A 21 1.07 -12.83 -9.27
N GLU A 22 2.13 -12.10 -9.58
CA GLU A 22 3.49 -12.42 -9.16
C GLU A 22 3.60 -12.44 -7.62
N ALA A 23 3.02 -11.45 -6.94
CA ALA A 23 3.02 -11.39 -5.48
C ALA A 23 2.26 -12.56 -4.85
N LEU A 24 1.11 -12.96 -5.41
CA LEU A 24 0.34 -14.11 -4.95
C LEU A 24 1.07 -15.44 -5.19
N VAL A 25 1.64 -15.64 -6.38
CA VAL A 25 2.42 -16.84 -6.70
C VAL A 25 3.60 -16.96 -5.75
N ASN A 26 4.34 -15.88 -5.49
CA ASN A 26 5.43 -15.84 -4.53
C ASN A 26 4.94 -16.18 -3.10
N ALA A 27 3.80 -15.65 -2.69
CA ALA A 27 3.21 -15.97 -1.40
C ALA A 27 2.93 -17.47 -1.25
N TYR A 28 2.41 -18.14 -2.29
CA TYR A 28 2.18 -19.60 -2.28
C TYR A 28 3.47 -20.40 -2.31
N VAL A 29 4.43 -20.02 -3.17
CA VAL A 29 5.69 -20.76 -3.35
C VAL A 29 6.57 -20.68 -2.12
N HIS A 30 6.56 -19.55 -1.42
CA HIS A 30 7.42 -19.31 -0.26
C HIS A 30 6.71 -19.50 1.10
N ARG A 31 5.39 -19.77 1.11
CA ARG A 31 4.65 -20.03 2.34
C ARG A 31 5.27 -21.18 3.15
N ASP A 32 5.33 -21.00 4.45
CA ASP A 32 5.61 -22.10 5.37
C ASP A 32 4.36 -22.96 5.58
N TYR A 33 4.35 -24.15 4.97
CA TYR A 33 3.25 -25.10 5.07
C TYR A 33 3.34 -26.01 6.29
N SER A 34 4.40 -25.95 7.09
CA SER A 34 4.49 -26.70 8.35
C SER A 34 3.53 -26.16 9.41
N ASN A 35 3.17 -24.88 9.31
CA ASN A 35 2.21 -24.25 10.20
C ASN A 35 0.81 -24.22 9.58
N PHE A 36 -0.02 -25.21 9.91
CA PHE A 36 -1.40 -25.35 9.39
C PHE A 36 -2.38 -24.29 9.90
N GLY A 37 -2.08 -23.63 11.02
CA GLY A 37 -2.94 -22.62 11.63
C GLY A 37 -2.85 -21.23 11.00
N ARG A 38 -1.89 -21.01 10.09
CA ARG A 38 -1.64 -19.69 9.48
C ARG A 38 -1.98 -19.71 7.98
N ASN A 39 -2.73 -18.72 7.52
CA ASN A 39 -3.13 -18.60 6.12
C ASN A 39 -2.45 -17.40 5.46
N ILE A 40 -2.30 -17.45 4.13
CA ILE A 40 -2.00 -16.25 3.33
C ILE A 40 -3.18 -15.29 3.48
N LYS A 41 -2.90 -14.03 3.75
CA LYS A 41 -3.90 -12.97 3.89
C LYS A 41 -3.72 -11.96 2.78
N VAL A 42 -4.81 -11.56 2.16
CA VAL A 42 -4.85 -10.46 1.21
C VAL A 42 -5.79 -9.41 1.78
N ALA A 43 -5.26 -8.23 2.05
CA ALA A 43 -6.01 -7.10 2.54
C ALA A 43 -5.98 -5.98 1.49
N VAL A 44 -7.15 -5.47 1.15
CA VAL A 44 -7.31 -4.35 0.21
C VAL A 44 -7.71 -3.13 1.00
N TYR A 45 -6.88 -2.10 0.96
CA TYR A 45 -7.09 -0.80 1.58
C TYR A 45 -7.38 0.26 0.51
N ASP A 46 -7.71 1.45 0.93
CA ASP A 46 -7.99 2.56 0.01
C ASP A 46 -6.73 2.99 -0.76
N ASP A 47 -5.54 2.82 -0.17
CA ASP A 47 -4.24 3.27 -0.66
C ASP A 47 -3.31 2.13 -1.12
N LEU A 48 -3.57 0.87 -0.70
CA LEU A 48 -2.69 -0.25 -1.03
C LEU A 48 -3.39 -1.60 -0.96
N VAL A 49 -2.77 -2.59 -1.58
CA VAL A 49 -3.05 -4.02 -1.37
C VAL A 49 -1.88 -4.63 -0.60
N ASN A 50 -2.17 -5.29 0.53
CA ASN A 50 -1.19 -6.00 1.34
C ASN A 50 -1.40 -7.51 1.24
N ILE A 51 -0.35 -8.23 0.85
CA ILE A 51 -0.32 -9.69 0.77
C ILE A 51 0.66 -10.18 1.82
N VAL A 52 0.16 -10.92 2.81
CA VAL A 52 0.93 -11.44 3.94
C VAL A 52 1.02 -12.95 3.83
N SER A 53 2.22 -13.49 3.74
CA SER A 53 2.48 -14.93 3.67
C SER A 53 3.14 -15.44 4.95
N PRO A 54 2.66 -16.55 5.54
CA PRO A 54 3.37 -17.22 6.64
C PRO A 54 4.71 -17.79 6.18
N GLY A 55 5.73 -17.56 6.97
CA GLY A 55 7.11 -17.97 6.74
C GLY A 55 8.01 -16.75 6.45
N GLY A 56 8.99 -16.53 7.32
CA GLY A 56 10.05 -15.54 7.11
C GLY A 56 10.99 -15.94 5.98
N LEU A 57 12.05 -15.18 5.78
CA LEU A 57 13.05 -15.46 4.76
C LEU A 57 13.86 -16.72 5.11
N PRO A 58 14.06 -17.64 4.15
CA PRO A 58 14.78 -18.87 4.43
C PRO A 58 16.29 -18.64 4.55
N ASN A 59 16.94 -19.47 5.35
CA ASN A 59 18.40 -19.65 5.40
C ASN A 59 19.24 -18.37 5.57
N GLY A 60 18.72 -17.38 6.33
CA GLY A 60 19.45 -16.14 6.59
C GLY A 60 19.49 -15.16 5.42
N LEU A 61 18.64 -15.35 4.42
CA LEU A 61 18.41 -14.32 3.40
C LEU A 61 17.88 -13.05 4.07
N THR A 62 18.35 -11.92 3.58
CA THR A 62 17.89 -10.61 3.99
C THR A 62 17.02 -9.96 2.91
N GLU A 63 16.25 -8.95 3.28
CA GLU A 63 15.48 -8.14 2.32
C GLU A 63 16.41 -7.54 1.24
N ALA A 64 17.64 -7.16 1.60
CA ALA A 64 18.63 -6.65 0.67
C ALA A 64 19.07 -7.71 -0.36
N ASP A 65 19.20 -8.98 0.05
CA ASP A 65 19.52 -10.08 -0.85
C ASP A 65 18.41 -10.32 -1.86
N LEU A 66 17.15 -10.24 -1.42
CA LEU A 66 15.99 -10.36 -2.31
C LEU A 66 15.96 -9.26 -3.37
N LEU A 67 16.30 -8.03 -2.98
CA LEU A 67 16.38 -6.89 -3.90
C LEU A 67 17.52 -7.03 -4.91
N GLN A 68 18.55 -7.82 -4.59
CA GLN A 68 19.64 -8.19 -5.51
C GLN A 68 19.31 -9.40 -6.40
N GLY A 69 18.08 -9.96 -6.28
CA GLY A 69 17.64 -11.10 -7.07
C GLY A 69 18.04 -12.46 -6.48
N ARG A 70 18.56 -12.50 -5.25
CA ARG A 70 18.76 -13.76 -4.54
C ARG A 70 17.43 -14.28 -4.04
N SER A 71 17.11 -15.53 -4.32
CA SER A 71 15.91 -16.18 -3.80
C SER A 71 16.15 -17.64 -3.53
N GLU A 72 15.54 -18.15 -2.49
CA GLU A 72 15.48 -19.59 -2.18
C GLU A 72 14.04 -20.05 -2.22
N ILE A 73 13.82 -21.16 -2.93
CA ILE A 73 12.48 -21.73 -3.07
C ILE A 73 12.20 -22.65 -1.88
N ARG A 74 11.20 -22.29 -1.08
CA ARG A 74 10.76 -23.14 0.01
C ARG A 74 9.97 -24.36 -0.50
N ASN A 75 9.06 -24.17 -1.45
CA ASN A 75 8.16 -25.21 -1.95
C ASN A 75 8.45 -25.54 -3.42
N ARG A 76 9.45 -26.37 -3.68
CA ARG A 76 9.92 -26.71 -5.03
C ARG A 76 8.84 -27.35 -5.89
N VAL A 77 7.95 -28.16 -5.31
CA VAL A 77 6.85 -28.82 -6.04
C VAL A 77 5.86 -27.76 -6.55
N LEU A 78 5.42 -26.85 -5.68
CA LEU A 78 4.49 -25.77 -6.06
C LEU A 78 5.12 -24.85 -7.11
N ALA A 79 6.37 -24.50 -6.92
CA ALA A 79 7.11 -23.68 -7.88
C ALA A 79 7.18 -24.34 -9.27
N ARG A 80 7.40 -25.66 -9.33
CA ARG A 80 7.38 -26.40 -10.60
C ARG A 80 5.98 -26.37 -11.24
N VAL A 81 4.93 -26.63 -10.46
CA VAL A 81 3.53 -26.60 -10.95
C VAL A 81 3.19 -25.22 -11.53
N PHE A 82 3.47 -24.14 -10.79
CA PHE A 82 3.20 -22.77 -11.25
C PHE A 82 4.00 -22.43 -12.52
N ARG A 83 5.19 -22.95 -12.66
CA ARG A 83 5.97 -22.78 -13.90
C ARG A 83 5.35 -23.54 -15.06
N GLU A 84 4.93 -24.78 -14.89
CA GLU A 84 4.28 -25.57 -15.94
C GLU A 84 2.94 -24.94 -16.36
N LEU A 85 2.25 -24.26 -15.44
CA LEU A 85 1.05 -23.48 -15.71
C LEU A 85 1.34 -22.09 -16.34
N GLY A 86 2.61 -21.73 -16.54
CA GLY A 86 2.98 -20.44 -17.13
C GLY A 86 2.86 -19.23 -16.19
N TYR A 87 2.70 -19.44 -14.88
CA TYR A 87 2.62 -18.34 -13.91
C TYR A 87 4.01 -17.86 -13.42
N ILE A 88 5.04 -18.65 -13.59
CA ILE A 88 6.44 -18.32 -13.28
C ILE A 88 7.27 -18.47 -14.54
N GLU A 89 7.92 -17.39 -14.97
CA GLU A 89 8.77 -17.42 -16.17
C GLU A 89 10.24 -17.69 -15.81
N HIS A 90 10.78 -16.98 -14.81
CA HIS A 90 12.18 -17.09 -14.39
C HIS A 90 12.30 -17.12 -12.86
N TRP A 91 13.34 -17.81 -12.37
CA TRP A 91 13.62 -17.90 -10.94
C TRP A 91 14.37 -16.66 -10.42
N GLY A 92 14.02 -16.20 -9.22
CA GLY A 92 14.80 -15.18 -8.50
C GLY A 92 14.50 -13.73 -8.87
N SER A 93 13.75 -13.48 -9.93
CA SER A 93 13.46 -12.10 -10.40
C SER A 93 12.08 -11.56 -9.99
N GLY A 94 11.27 -12.35 -9.26
CA GLY A 94 9.86 -12.02 -8.99
C GLY A 94 9.65 -10.67 -8.32
N LEU A 95 10.39 -10.36 -7.25
CA LEU A 95 10.26 -9.07 -6.56
C LEU A 95 10.77 -7.89 -7.38
N GLN A 96 11.87 -8.09 -8.13
CA GLN A 96 12.36 -7.06 -9.06
C GLN A 96 11.34 -6.81 -10.18
N ARG A 97 10.71 -7.88 -10.69
CA ARG A 97 9.66 -7.78 -11.70
C ARG A 97 8.44 -7.01 -11.18
N ILE A 98 7.99 -7.27 -9.96
CA ILE A 98 6.91 -6.49 -9.33
C ILE A 98 7.27 -5.01 -9.30
N LYS A 99 8.51 -4.65 -8.90
CA LYS A 99 8.98 -3.26 -8.91
C LYS A 99 8.92 -2.65 -10.31
N GLN A 100 9.50 -3.32 -11.29
CA GLN A 100 9.53 -2.85 -12.68
C GLN A 100 8.13 -2.64 -13.25
N ILE A 101 7.18 -3.56 -12.97
CA ILE A 101 5.79 -3.44 -13.39
C ILE A 101 5.13 -2.20 -12.75
N CYS A 102 5.32 -1.99 -11.46
CA CYS A 102 4.77 -0.82 -10.76
C CYS A 102 5.40 0.49 -11.26
N GLU A 103 6.71 0.52 -11.48
CA GLU A 103 7.42 1.68 -12.04
C GLU A 103 6.93 2.03 -13.45
N ALA A 104 6.73 1.02 -14.31
CA ALA A 104 6.22 1.22 -15.68
C ALA A 104 4.80 1.85 -15.70
N GLU A 105 4.00 1.61 -14.68
CA GLU A 105 2.66 2.16 -14.52
C GLU A 105 2.63 3.43 -13.63
N ASN A 106 3.80 4.00 -13.31
CA ASN A 106 3.96 5.17 -12.45
C ASN A 106 3.33 5.01 -11.06
N LEU A 107 3.33 3.80 -10.51
CA LEU A 107 2.91 3.53 -9.15
C LEU A 107 4.07 3.72 -8.17
N ALA A 108 3.75 3.98 -6.90
CA ALA A 108 4.74 4.01 -5.85
C ALA A 108 5.48 2.67 -5.74
N THR A 109 6.76 2.73 -5.37
CA THR A 109 7.61 1.55 -5.23
C THR A 109 7.00 0.57 -4.22
N PRO A 110 6.81 -0.72 -4.59
CA PRO A 110 6.33 -1.74 -3.68
C PRO A 110 7.26 -1.93 -2.48
N GLU A 111 6.67 -2.19 -1.32
CA GLU A 111 7.41 -2.55 -0.12
C GLU A 111 7.39 -4.06 0.10
N PHE A 112 8.56 -4.58 0.48
CA PHE A 112 8.77 -5.97 0.87
C PHE A 112 9.39 -5.99 2.25
N SER A 113 8.76 -6.64 3.21
CA SER A 113 9.29 -6.68 4.58
C SER A 113 9.01 -7.99 5.29
N GLU A 114 10.00 -8.45 6.06
CA GLU A 114 9.83 -9.55 6.99
C GLU A 114 9.39 -9.02 8.35
N LYS A 115 8.34 -9.60 8.92
CA LYS A 115 7.85 -9.25 10.26
C LYS A 115 7.60 -10.51 11.07
N GLY A 116 8.57 -10.86 11.89
CA GLY A 116 8.60 -12.13 12.61
C GLY A 116 8.53 -13.30 11.62
N ASP A 117 7.56 -14.20 11.79
CA ASP A 117 7.37 -15.36 10.91
C ASP A 117 6.48 -15.08 9.70
N PHE A 118 6.37 -13.84 9.24
CA PHE A 118 5.57 -13.46 8.09
C PHE A 118 6.37 -12.61 7.11
N PHE A 119 6.05 -12.75 5.84
CA PHE A 119 6.56 -11.91 4.78
C PHE A 119 5.43 -11.08 4.18
N ASP A 120 5.59 -9.76 4.18
CA ASP A 120 4.62 -8.77 3.72
C ASP A 120 5.02 -8.21 2.36
N VAL A 121 4.08 -8.15 1.45
CA VAL A 121 4.20 -7.45 0.17
C VAL A 121 3.11 -6.39 0.11
N LYS A 122 3.51 -5.11 0.00
CA LYS A 122 2.58 -3.99 -0.17
C LYS A 122 2.70 -3.43 -1.58
N LEU A 123 1.58 -3.39 -2.26
CA LEU A 123 1.43 -2.80 -3.59
C LEU A 123 0.56 -1.56 -3.46
N TYR A 124 1.10 -0.40 -3.79
CA TYR A 124 0.42 0.87 -3.64
C TYR A 124 -0.51 1.14 -4.82
N ARG A 125 -1.68 1.68 -4.53
CA ARG A 125 -2.62 2.18 -5.52
C ARG A 125 -2.19 3.56 -6.01
N PRO A 126 -2.58 3.98 -7.23
CA PRO A 126 -2.28 5.32 -7.69
C PRO A 126 -2.93 6.36 -6.76
N VAL A 127 -2.18 7.39 -6.41
CA VAL A 127 -2.75 8.54 -5.71
C VAL A 127 -3.67 9.25 -6.71
N ILE A 128 -4.97 9.13 -6.52
CA ILE A 128 -5.95 9.92 -7.28
C ILE A 128 -5.97 11.29 -6.61
N GLU A 129 -5.22 12.24 -7.16
CA GLU A 129 -5.46 13.63 -6.80
C GLU A 129 -6.90 13.96 -7.22
N PRO A 130 -7.73 14.51 -6.29
CA PRO A 130 -9.05 14.96 -6.68
C PRO A 130 -8.85 15.98 -7.82
N VAL A 131 -9.44 15.69 -8.97
CA VAL A 131 -9.50 16.68 -10.07
C VAL A 131 -10.18 17.89 -9.45
N SER A 132 -9.41 18.95 -9.21
CA SER A 132 -9.98 20.23 -8.88
C SER A 132 -10.79 20.63 -10.11
N ASP A 133 -12.11 20.50 -10.03
CA ASP A 133 -13.00 21.15 -10.97
C ASP A 133 -12.70 22.65 -10.91
N ALA A 134 -11.79 23.07 -11.75
CA ALA A 134 -11.55 24.47 -12.02
C ALA A 134 -12.77 25.00 -12.79
N VAL A 135 -13.87 25.14 -12.08
CA VAL A 135 -14.93 26.07 -12.50
C VAL A 135 -14.36 27.46 -12.31
N GLY A 136 -14.10 28.12 -13.44
CA GLY A 136 -13.61 29.45 -13.46
C GLY A 136 -14.45 30.40 -12.61
N GLY A 137 -13.80 31.05 -11.68
CA GLY A 137 -14.35 32.10 -10.84
C GLY A 137 -13.18 32.91 -10.28
N THR A 138 -12.78 33.95 -11.04
CA THR A 138 -11.85 35.01 -10.63
C THR A 138 -12.35 35.65 -9.34
N MET A 139 -11.68 35.45 -8.21
CA MET A 139 -11.65 36.42 -7.12
C MET A 139 -10.31 36.35 -6.42
N GLY A 140 -9.54 37.43 -6.58
CA GLY A 140 -8.29 37.67 -5.90
C GLY A 140 -8.48 37.74 -4.39
N GLY A 141 -7.64 37.04 -3.68
CA GLY A 141 -7.51 37.11 -2.23
C GLY A 141 -6.11 36.70 -1.85
N THR A 142 -5.25 37.67 -1.67
CA THR A 142 -3.89 37.58 -1.14
C THR A 142 -3.93 36.91 0.24
N ILE A 143 -3.38 35.69 0.38
CA ILE A 143 -3.12 35.14 1.70
C ILE A 143 -1.70 35.52 2.10
N LYS A 144 -1.63 36.52 2.97
CA LYS A 144 -0.43 36.91 3.70
C LYS A 144 -0.03 35.80 4.69
N GLU A 145 1.28 35.61 4.73
CA GLU A 145 2.09 34.91 5.71
C GLU A 145 1.48 34.82 7.14
N LEU A 146 1.51 33.64 7.68
CA LEU A 146 1.70 33.45 9.12
C LEU A 146 2.93 32.55 9.31
N GLY A 147 4.08 33.23 9.40
CA GLY A 147 5.29 32.65 9.90
C GLY A 147 5.19 32.44 11.42
N GLY A 148 5.58 31.27 11.86
CA GLY A 148 5.73 30.92 13.27
C GLY A 148 6.70 29.76 13.38
N ILE A 149 7.90 30.06 13.78
CA ILE A 149 9.08 29.22 14.00
C ILE A 149 8.75 28.08 14.96
N VAL A 150 8.98 26.83 14.55
CA VAL A 150 9.46 25.80 15.48
C VAL A 150 10.58 25.03 14.79
N SER A 151 11.80 25.40 15.18
CA SER A 151 13.01 24.63 14.90
C SER A 151 13.02 23.41 15.82
N GLY A 152 12.88 22.23 15.22
CA GLY A 152 13.07 20.95 15.87
C GLY A 152 13.24 19.91 14.78
N THR A 153 14.44 19.40 14.66
CA THR A 153 14.80 18.30 13.73
C THR A 153 13.98 17.06 14.09
N ILE A 154 12.87 16.85 13.39
CA ILE A 154 12.08 15.64 13.45
C ILE A 154 12.15 15.04 12.06
N GLU A 155 12.62 13.81 11.96
CA GLU A 155 12.51 13.00 10.78
C GLU A 155 11.04 13.01 10.33
N SER A 156 10.78 13.66 9.18
CA SER A 156 9.44 13.93 8.68
C SER A 156 8.82 12.63 8.16
N HIS A 157 8.08 11.94 9.01
CA HIS A 157 7.00 11.10 8.53
C HIS A 157 5.92 12.06 8.01
N ALA A 158 5.91 12.27 6.70
CA ALA A 158 4.90 13.11 6.07
C ALA A 158 3.52 12.54 6.40
N LEU A 159 2.72 13.32 7.14
CA LEU A 159 1.35 12.95 7.48
C LEU A 159 0.55 12.80 6.19
N THR A 160 -0.24 11.76 6.10
CA THR A 160 -1.17 11.59 4.98
C THR A 160 -2.24 12.68 5.03
N GLU A 161 -2.79 13.05 3.91
CA GLU A 161 -3.85 14.07 3.83
C GLU A 161 -5.04 13.75 4.74
N ARG A 162 -5.40 12.48 4.88
CA ARG A 162 -6.45 12.01 5.80
C ARG A 162 -6.07 12.19 7.27
N GLN A 163 -4.83 12.00 7.63
CA GLN A 163 -4.33 12.28 8.98
C GLN A 163 -4.37 13.78 9.28
N ILE A 164 -4.03 14.62 8.31
CA ILE A 164 -4.13 16.08 8.42
C ILE A 164 -5.59 16.51 8.61
N GLN A 165 -6.52 15.96 7.84
CA GLN A 165 -7.95 16.23 7.97
C GLN A 165 -8.51 15.83 9.34
N ILE A 166 -8.12 14.65 9.84
CA ILE A 166 -8.52 14.16 11.17
C ILE A 166 -7.96 15.08 12.27
N LEU A 167 -6.68 15.47 12.19
CA LEU A 167 -6.08 16.40 13.13
C LEU A 167 -6.76 17.76 13.11
N ALA A 168 -7.04 18.32 11.93
CA ALA A 168 -7.75 19.60 11.80
C ALA A 168 -9.16 19.55 12.42
N LEU A 169 -9.86 18.43 12.28
CA LEU A 169 -11.17 18.23 12.91
C LEU A 169 -11.07 18.14 14.43
N ILE A 170 -10.08 17.42 14.95
CA ILE A 170 -9.85 17.30 16.41
C ILE A 170 -9.45 18.65 16.98
N GLN A 171 -8.59 19.43 16.32
CA GLN A 171 -8.23 20.78 16.76
C GLN A 171 -9.44 21.73 16.78
N LYS A 172 -10.30 21.64 15.79
CA LYS A 172 -11.52 22.45 15.71
C LYS A 172 -12.59 22.04 16.73
N GLN A 173 -12.66 20.75 17.02
CA GLN A 173 -13.65 20.16 17.94
C GLN A 173 -13.01 19.05 18.79
N PRO A 174 -12.37 19.39 19.93
CA PRO A 174 -11.62 18.41 20.75
C PRO A 174 -12.46 17.26 21.32
N LYS A 175 -13.79 17.38 21.34
CA LYS A 175 -14.73 16.36 21.81
C LYS A 175 -15.54 15.70 20.67
N ILE A 176 -15.05 15.79 19.43
CA ILE A 176 -15.72 15.19 18.27
C ILE A 176 -15.84 13.67 18.43
N SER A 177 -17.03 13.12 18.18
CA SER A 177 -17.27 11.68 18.23
C SER A 177 -16.86 10.99 16.90
N TYR A 178 -16.57 9.69 16.95
CA TYR A 178 -16.33 8.89 15.76
C TYR A 178 -17.48 8.99 14.73
N ARG A 179 -18.72 9.06 15.18
CA ARG A 179 -19.88 9.18 14.30
C ARG A 179 -19.86 10.51 13.53
N GLN A 180 -19.51 11.59 14.18
CA GLN A 180 -19.38 12.91 13.55
C GLN A 180 -18.17 12.96 12.58
N MET A 181 -17.05 12.30 12.94
CA MET A 181 -15.91 12.18 12.02
C MET A 181 -16.28 11.38 10.76
N ILE A 182 -17.03 10.28 10.91
CA ILE A 182 -17.53 9.48 9.78
C ILE A 182 -18.39 10.34 8.85
N GLU A 183 -19.33 11.11 9.42
CA GLU A 183 -20.25 11.96 8.67
C GLU A 183 -19.53 13.09 7.93
N GLN A 184 -18.52 13.71 8.55
CA GLN A 184 -17.78 14.82 7.96
C GLN A 184 -16.70 14.39 6.96
N LEU A 185 -16.06 13.24 7.18
CA LEU A 185 -14.95 12.75 6.35
C LEU A 185 -15.38 11.70 5.32
N GLY A 186 -16.61 11.16 5.45
CA GLY A 186 -17.12 10.14 4.53
C GLY A 186 -16.36 8.80 4.58
N ILE A 187 -15.66 8.51 5.69
CA ILE A 187 -14.86 7.29 5.84
C ILE A 187 -15.36 6.40 6.98
N HIS A 188 -15.13 5.09 6.88
CA HIS A 188 -15.58 4.13 7.88
C HIS A 188 -14.85 4.27 9.23
N LYS A 189 -15.52 3.86 10.32
CA LYS A 189 -14.98 3.89 11.68
C LYS A 189 -13.62 3.23 11.80
N SER A 190 -13.41 2.08 11.15
CA SER A 190 -12.15 1.34 11.18
C SER A 190 -10.98 2.11 10.54
N ALA A 191 -11.25 2.87 9.48
CA ALA A 191 -10.24 3.71 8.85
C ALA A 191 -9.84 4.88 9.77
N ILE A 192 -10.82 5.53 10.41
CA ILE A 192 -10.55 6.58 11.41
C ILE A 192 -9.71 6.04 12.57
N GLN A 193 -10.07 4.87 13.12
CA GLN A 193 -9.31 4.24 14.20
C GLN A 193 -7.86 4.00 13.82
N LYS A 194 -7.62 3.44 12.62
CA LYS A 194 -6.27 3.17 12.12
C LYS A 194 -5.44 4.45 11.97
N HIS A 195 -6.04 5.51 11.42
CA HIS A 195 -5.35 6.79 11.30
C HIS A 195 -5.02 7.42 12.66
N LEU A 196 -5.94 7.31 13.63
CA LEU A 196 -5.71 7.79 15.00
C LEU A 196 -4.62 6.99 15.73
N GLU A 197 -4.57 5.65 15.56
CA GLU A 197 -3.50 4.81 16.08
C GLU A 197 -2.15 5.21 15.47
N SER A 198 -2.08 5.34 14.16
CA SER A 198 -0.86 5.77 13.46
C SER A 198 -0.40 7.18 13.89
N LEU A 199 -1.32 8.12 14.11
CA LEU A 199 -1.01 9.45 14.63
C LEU A 199 -0.48 9.40 16.06
N LYS A 200 -1.09 8.58 16.91
CA LYS A 200 -0.67 8.38 18.28
C LYS A 200 0.72 7.73 18.37
N ASP A 201 1.00 6.74 17.51
CA ASP A 201 2.31 6.08 17.41
C ASP A 201 3.39 7.04 16.90
N ALA A 202 3.01 8.02 16.07
CA ALA A 202 3.87 9.10 15.60
C ALA A 202 4.01 10.28 16.57
N GLY A 203 3.40 10.19 17.79
CA GLY A 203 3.56 11.19 18.86
C GLY A 203 2.63 12.42 18.76
N TRP A 204 1.52 12.29 18.01
CA TRP A 204 0.48 13.35 17.89
C TRP A 204 -0.67 13.17 18.88
#